data_e02d33e64dea56cc2f5d3feaa3a2330d
#
_entry.id   e02d33e64dea56cc2f5d3feaa3a2330d
#
_cell.length_a   1.000
_cell.length_b   1.000
_cell.length_c   1.000
_cell.angle_alpha   90.00
_cell.angle_beta   90.00
_cell.angle_gamma   90.00
#
_symmetry.space_group_name_H-M   'P 1'
#
loop_
_entity.id
_entity.type
_entity.pdbx_description
1 polymer ?
#
loop_
_entity_poly.entity_id
_entity_poly.type
_entity_poly.pdbx_seq_one_letter_code
_entity_poly.pdbx_strand_id
1 'polypeptide(L)'
;MHIADILQHQRPTFSFEFFPPKAAEAFEALYQTIGELEALRPAFVSVTYGAGGSTRELTHDLVVRMKTTTSLDPIPHLTCVCHSEADIASILERYAVAGVSNILALGGDPPRDLTNYKKENDAFQHAADLVRFIKKFSAGGSHPDRRGFGIGVAGFPEGHPGTPNRLLEMDHLKAKVDAGADYICTQLFFDNHDFYDFRERCALAGIHVPIIAGIMPITTTNGMKRMADLSGGSVFPARLLKALQRAGSDPEAVRRVGLHYATEQCADLLNNNVSGIHFYTLNQSSATREIYASLGLKDSRALAPA
;
A
#
# COMPACT_ATOMS: atom_id res chain seq x y z
N MET A 1 -10.97 -2.19 12.57
CA MET A 1 -10.04 -2.37 13.74
C MET A 1 -8.87 -1.42 13.58
N HIS A 2 -8.29 -0.88 14.69
CA HIS A 2 -7.10 -0.02 14.62
C HIS A 2 -5.88 -0.84 14.16
N ILE A 3 -5.00 -0.26 13.30
CA ILE A 3 -3.88 -1.00 12.70
C ILE A 3 -2.91 -1.56 13.74
N ALA A 4 -2.70 -0.87 14.85
CA ALA A 4 -1.85 -1.37 15.94
C ALA A 4 -2.37 -2.71 16.50
N ASP A 5 -3.69 -2.87 16.63
CA ASP A 5 -4.30 -4.12 17.10
C ASP A 5 -4.17 -5.21 16.04
N ILE A 6 -4.39 -4.86 14.75
CA ILE A 6 -4.21 -5.79 13.63
C ILE A 6 -2.78 -6.36 13.64
N LEU A 7 -1.78 -5.46 13.67
CA LEU A 7 -0.37 -5.83 13.61
C LEU A 7 0.16 -6.49 14.89
N GLN A 8 -0.54 -6.35 16.01
CA GLN A 8 -0.21 -7.05 17.25
C GLN A 8 -0.73 -8.49 17.25
N HIS A 9 -1.95 -8.72 16.73
CA HIS A 9 -2.63 -10.01 16.83
C HIS A 9 -2.41 -10.91 15.60
N GLN A 10 -1.99 -10.34 14.48
CA GLN A 10 -1.80 -11.06 13.21
C GLN A 10 -0.41 -10.75 12.67
N ARG A 11 0.57 -11.65 12.89
CA ARG A 11 1.92 -11.54 12.34
C ARG A 11 2.37 -12.89 11.81
N PRO A 12 2.85 -12.93 10.55
CA PRO A 12 2.80 -11.87 9.53
C PRO A 12 1.38 -11.58 9.04
N THR A 13 1.12 -10.36 8.55
CA THR A 13 -0.16 -9.98 7.93
C THR A 13 -0.12 -10.13 6.43
N PHE A 14 -1.24 -10.51 5.81
CA PHE A 14 -1.46 -10.33 4.37
C PHE A 14 -2.54 -9.30 4.14
N SER A 15 -2.33 -8.43 3.16
CA SER A 15 -3.24 -7.33 2.83
C SER A 15 -3.25 -7.06 1.32
N PHE A 16 -4.30 -6.41 0.82
CA PHE A 16 -4.52 -6.21 -0.62
C PHE A 16 -4.82 -4.76 -0.92
N GLU A 17 -4.33 -4.28 -2.08
CA GLU A 17 -4.66 -2.96 -2.60
C GLU A 17 -5.74 -3.05 -3.67
N PHE A 18 -6.69 -2.11 -3.60
CA PHE A 18 -7.70 -1.86 -4.62
C PHE A 18 -7.64 -0.40 -5.06
N PHE A 19 -8.20 -0.11 -6.23
CA PHE A 19 -8.41 1.26 -6.69
C PHE A 19 -9.82 1.44 -7.24
N PRO A 20 -10.45 2.60 -7.07
CA PRO A 20 -11.76 2.87 -7.64
C PRO A 20 -11.65 2.93 -9.17
N PRO A 21 -12.46 2.16 -9.91
CA PRO A 21 -12.48 2.25 -11.36
C PRO A 21 -13.08 3.59 -11.81
N LYS A 22 -12.65 4.07 -12.97
CA LYS A 22 -13.19 5.32 -13.55
C LYS A 22 -14.52 5.11 -14.25
N ALA A 23 -14.76 3.92 -14.80
CA ALA A 23 -15.96 3.58 -15.53
C ALA A 23 -16.95 2.85 -14.62
N ALA A 24 -18.22 3.19 -14.69
CA ALA A 24 -19.27 2.61 -13.86
C ALA A 24 -19.41 1.09 -14.07
N GLU A 25 -19.23 0.62 -15.29
CA GLU A 25 -19.33 -0.80 -15.67
C GLU A 25 -18.25 -1.66 -15.02
N ALA A 26 -17.10 -1.07 -14.65
CA ALA A 26 -15.99 -1.79 -14.03
C ALA A 26 -16.19 -2.03 -12.51
N PHE A 27 -17.20 -1.41 -11.88
CA PHE A 27 -17.47 -1.63 -10.46
C PHE A 27 -17.99 -3.03 -10.16
N GLU A 28 -18.78 -3.63 -11.04
CA GLU A 28 -19.28 -4.99 -10.85
C GLU A 28 -18.11 -6.00 -10.80
N ALA A 29 -17.18 -5.91 -11.74
CA ALA A 29 -15.97 -6.73 -11.75
C ALA A 29 -15.09 -6.50 -10.51
N LEU A 30 -14.99 -5.24 -10.03
CA LEU A 30 -14.28 -4.93 -8.80
C LEU A 30 -14.94 -5.61 -7.59
N TYR A 31 -16.27 -5.54 -7.44
CA TYR A 31 -16.95 -6.16 -6.31
C TYR A 31 -16.85 -7.68 -6.33
N GLN A 32 -16.87 -8.31 -7.50
CA GLN A 32 -16.57 -9.72 -7.64
C GLN A 32 -15.15 -10.03 -7.12
N THR A 33 -14.14 -9.26 -7.58
CA THR A 33 -12.75 -9.40 -7.12
C THR A 33 -12.61 -9.19 -5.60
N ILE A 34 -13.30 -8.22 -5.03
CA ILE A 34 -13.32 -7.97 -3.58
C ILE A 34 -13.86 -9.20 -2.86
N GLY A 35 -14.98 -9.78 -3.30
CA GLY A 35 -15.56 -10.99 -2.70
C GLY A 35 -14.62 -12.20 -2.77
N GLU A 36 -13.92 -12.39 -3.90
CA GLU A 36 -12.95 -13.47 -4.07
C GLU A 36 -11.72 -13.31 -3.15
N LEU A 37 -11.26 -12.08 -2.93
CA LEU A 37 -10.13 -11.79 -2.06
C LEU A 37 -10.54 -11.71 -0.57
N GLU A 38 -11.77 -11.33 -0.25
CA GLU A 38 -12.31 -11.39 1.11
C GLU A 38 -12.30 -12.83 1.65
N ALA A 39 -12.54 -13.83 0.79
CA ALA A 39 -12.45 -15.23 1.16
C ALA A 39 -11.05 -15.66 1.68
N LEU A 40 -10.00 -14.95 1.28
CA LEU A 40 -8.64 -15.13 1.78
C LEU A 40 -8.39 -14.49 3.16
N ARG A 41 -9.38 -13.77 3.70
CA ARG A 41 -9.35 -13.15 5.03
C ARG A 41 -8.12 -12.29 5.28
N PRO A 42 -7.89 -11.27 4.45
CA PRO A 42 -6.76 -10.36 4.67
C PRO A 42 -6.91 -9.64 6.00
N ALA A 43 -5.77 -9.25 6.58
CA ALA A 43 -5.75 -8.49 7.84
C ALA A 43 -6.37 -7.09 7.66
N PHE A 44 -6.18 -6.50 6.49
CA PHE A 44 -6.79 -5.25 6.05
C PHE A 44 -6.71 -5.16 4.52
N VAL A 45 -7.34 -4.14 3.96
CA VAL A 45 -7.19 -3.78 2.55
C VAL A 45 -6.92 -2.29 2.42
N SER A 46 -6.23 -1.85 1.36
CA SER A 46 -6.06 -0.42 1.08
C SER A 46 -6.83 -0.01 -0.19
N VAL A 47 -7.20 1.26 -0.25
CA VAL A 47 -7.90 1.83 -1.42
C VAL A 47 -7.14 3.07 -1.87
N THR A 48 -6.67 3.06 -3.12
CA THR A 48 -5.83 4.12 -3.66
C THR A 48 -6.59 5.43 -3.85
N TYR A 49 -5.83 6.51 -3.89
CA TYR A 49 -6.28 7.88 -4.12
C TYR A 49 -5.63 8.40 -5.40
N GLY A 50 -6.42 8.87 -6.36
CA GLY A 50 -5.88 9.31 -7.64
C GLY A 50 -4.98 10.55 -7.52
N ALA A 51 -4.03 10.67 -8.44
CA ALA A 51 -3.12 11.81 -8.49
C ALA A 51 -3.89 13.15 -8.41
N GLY A 52 -3.41 14.09 -7.60
CA GLY A 52 -4.08 15.36 -7.36
C GLY A 52 -5.49 15.25 -6.75
N GLY A 53 -5.84 14.13 -6.12
CA GLY A 53 -7.18 13.93 -5.55
C GLY A 53 -8.28 13.64 -6.58
N SER A 54 -7.93 13.26 -7.80
CA SER A 54 -8.87 13.07 -8.92
C SER A 54 -9.94 12.01 -8.70
N THR A 55 -9.77 11.12 -7.72
CA THR A 55 -10.74 10.07 -7.36
C THR A 55 -11.31 10.23 -5.94
N ARG A 56 -11.25 11.43 -5.34
CA ARG A 56 -11.65 11.69 -3.94
C ARG A 56 -12.98 11.03 -3.57
N GLU A 57 -14.05 11.37 -4.30
CA GLU A 57 -15.38 10.85 -3.99
C GLU A 57 -15.51 9.35 -4.30
N LEU A 58 -14.96 8.89 -5.42
CA LEU A 58 -14.98 7.46 -5.78
C LEU A 58 -14.23 6.60 -4.73
N THR A 59 -13.10 7.13 -4.22
CA THR A 59 -12.33 6.43 -3.15
C THR A 59 -13.15 6.39 -1.87
N HIS A 60 -13.76 7.52 -1.48
CA HIS A 60 -14.60 7.59 -0.30
C HIS A 60 -15.77 6.59 -0.39
N ASP A 61 -16.52 6.61 -1.49
CA ASP A 61 -17.68 5.75 -1.69
C ASP A 61 -17.31 4.26 -1.67
N LEU A 62 -16.18 3.91 -2.32
CA LEU A 62 -15.69 2.53 -2.31
C LEU A 62 -15.29 2.10 -0.89
N VAL A 63 -14.57 2.92 -0.14
CA VAL A 63 -14.15 2.66 1.25
C VAL A 63 -15.37 2.46 2.15
N VAL A 64 -16.34 3.38 2.10
CA VAL A 64 -17.57 3.29 2.91
C VAL A 64 -18.36 2.05 2.54
N ARG A 65 -18.51 1.76 1.25
CA ARG A 65 -19.20 0.56 0.82
C ARG A 65 -18.50 -0.71 1.29
N MET A 66 -17.17 -0.83 1.13
CA MET A 66 -16.44 -1.99 1.65
C MET A 66 -16.63 -2.13 3.16
N LYS A 67 -16.54 -1.02 3.91
CA LYS A 67 -16.71 -1.03 5.37
C LYS A 67 -18.09 -1.49 5.81
N THR A 68 -19.13 -1.17 5.05
CA THR A 68 -20.53 -1.48 5.41
C THR A 68 -21.05 -2.81 4.86
N THR A 69 -20.47 -3.32 3.77
CA THR A 69 -21.00 -4.51 3.08
C THR A 69 -20.09 -5.72 3.13
N THR A 70 -18.89 -5.61 3.67
CA THR A 70 -17.91 -6.71 3.78
C THR A 70 -17.35 -6.81 5.20
N SER A 71 -16.61 -7.87 5.49
CA SER A 71 -15.86 -8.04 6.74
C SER A 71 -14.48 -7.36 6.72
N LEU A 72 -14.14 -6.67 5.64
CA LEU A 72 -12.83 -6.06 5.44
C LEU A 72 -12.64 -4.79 6.26
N ASP A 73 -11.41 -4.51 6.67
CA ASP A 73 -11.00 -3.23 7.24
C ASP A 73 -10.30 -2.39 6.16
N PRO A 74 -11.01 -1.47 5.48
CA PRO A 74 -10.43 -0.65 4.43
C PRO A 74 -9.61 0.51 5.02
N ILE A 75 -8.44 0.72 4.42
CA ILE A 75 -7.50 1.81 4.72
C ILE A 75 -7.44 2.72 3.48
N PRO A 76 -8.13 3.86 3.46
CA PRO A 76 -8.01 4.80 2.35
C PRO A 76 -6.62 5.42 2.31
N HIS A 77 -6.08 5.60 1.10
CA HIS A 77 -4.97 6.51 0.88
C HIS A 77 -5.45 7.95 1.02
N LEU A 78 -4.63 8.81 1.58
CA LEU A 78 -4.86 10.25 1.69
C LEU A 78 -3.56 10.98 1.37
N THR A 79 -3.62 11.97 0.48
CA THR A 79 -2.42 12.65 -0.03
C THR A 79 -2.36 14.11 0.39
N CYS A 80 -1.15 14.67 0.40
CA CYS A 80 -0.91 16.09 0.66
C CYS A 80 -1.41 16.99 -0.48
N VAL A 81 -1.34 16.49 -1.71
CA VAL A 81 -1.45 17.27 -2.94
C VAL A 81 -2.88 17.80 -3.15
N CYS A 82 -2.99 19.08 -3.49
CA CYS A 82 -4.24 19.75 -3.81
C CYS A 82 -5.29 19.76 -2.68
N HIS A 83 -4.86 19.75 -1.41
CA HIS A 83 -5.75 19.83 -0.28
C HIS A 83 -5.37 20.98 0.66
N SER A 84 -6.39 21.71 1.12
CA SER A 84 -6.29 22.58 2.29
C SER A 84 -6.43 21.76 3.59
N GLU A 85 -6.08 22.38 4.72
CA GLU A 85 -6.34 21.79 6.04
C GLU A 85 -7.84 21.51 6.26
N ALA A 86 -8.71 22.40 5.77
CA ALA A 86 -10.16 22.24 5.86
C ALA A 86 -10.67 21.05 5.04
N ASP A 87 -10.11 20.83 3.83
CA ASP A 87 -10.43 19.64 3.02
C ASP A 87 -10.06 18.36 3.76
N ILE A 88 -8.84 18.28 4.29
CA ILE A 88 -8.38 17.10 5.04
C ILE A 88 -9.23 16.88 6.28
N ALA A 89 -9.55 17.92 7.05
CA ALA A 89 -10.42 17.80 8.22
C ALA A 89 -11.79 17.22 7.85
N SER A 90 -12.43 17.73 6.80
CA SER A 90 -13.72 17.24 6.31
C SER A 90 -13.66 15.77 5.84
N ILE A 91 -12.59 15.37 5.15
CA ILE A 91 -12.38 13.98 4.73
C ILE A 91 -12.23 13.06 5.94
N LEU A 92 -11.42 13.45 6.93
CA LEU A 92 -11.20 12.67 8.15
C LEU A 92 -12.50 12.53 8.97
N GLU A 93 -13.29 13.59 9.08
CA GLU A 93 -14.59 13.54 9.75
C GLU A 93 -15.54 12.54 9.07
N ARG A 94 -15.65 12.59 7.75
CA ARG A 94 -16.47 11.64 6.97
C ARG A 94 -16.01 10.18 7.19
N TYR A 95 -14.69 9.92 7.23
CA TYR A 95 -14.17 8.60 7.52
C TYR A 95 -14.40 8.16 8.96
N ALA A 96 -14.25 9.07 9.94
CA ALA A 96 -14.53 8.77 11.34
C ALA A 96 -16.00 8.37 11.54
N VAL A 97 -16.94 9.13 10.94
CA VAL A 97 -18.39 8.84 10.97
C VAL A 97 -18.69 7.48 10.31
N ALA A 98 -18.01 7.14 9.21
CA ALA A 98 -18.15 5.86 8.53
C ALA A 98 -17.50 4.67 9.29
N GLY A 99 -16.84 4.91 10.43
CA GLY A 99 -16.17 3.87 11.22
C GLY A 99 -14.86 3.36 10.61
N VAL A 100 -14.23 4.13 9.72
CA VAL A 100 -12.89 3.84 9.20
C VAL A 100 -11.88 4.12 10.30
N SER A 101 -11.01 3.17 10.59
CA SER A 101 -10.08 3.25 11.72
C SER A 101 -8.66 3.62 11.35
N ASN A 102 -8.31 3.58 10.06
CA ASN A 102 -6.91 3.73 9.62
C ASN A 102 -6.82 4.53 8.33
N ILE A 103 -5.69 5.22 8.13
CA ILE A 103 -5.37 6.03 6.94
C ILE A 103 -3.96 5.68 6.46
N LEU A 104 -3.74 5.58 5.15
CA LEU A 104 -2.40 5.57 4.56
C LEU A 104 -2.05 6.99 4.08
N ALA A 105 -1.20 7.69 4.84
CA ALA A 105 -0.81 9.07 4.60
C ALA A 105 0.39 9.16 3.63
N LEU A 106 0.19 9.80 2.50
CA LEU A 106 1.13 9.86 1.39
C LEU A 106 1.45 11.29 0.99
N GLY A 107 2.62 11.52 0.38
CA GLY A 107 2.94 12.80 -0.26
C GLY A 107 1.98 13.10 -1.42
N GLY A 108 1.72 12.09 -2.24
CA GLY A 108 0.92 12.18 -3.44
C GLY A 108 1.72 12.65 -4.66
N ASP A 109 1.23 12.27 -5.84
CA ASP A 109 1.79 12.69 -7.12
C ASP A 109 1.14 13.98 -7.60
N PRO A 110 1.88 14.85 -8.27
CA PRO A 110 1.32 16.04 -8.90
C PRO A 110 0.14 15.68 -9.81
N PRO A 111 -0.91 16.54 -9.87
CA PRO A 111 -2.02 16.31 -10.77
C PRO A 111 -1.54 16.40 -12.22
N ARG A 112 -1.93 15.40 -13.04
CA ARG A 112 -1.48 15.31 -14.44
C ARG A 112 -2.13 16.38 -15.34
N ASP A 113 -3.28 16.87 -14.95
CA ASP A 113 -4.12 17.77 -15.76
C ASP A 113 -3.95 19.26 -15.39
N LEU A 114 -3.14 19.58 -14.38
CA LEU A 114 -2.87 20.94 -13.92
C LEU A 114 -1.47 21.41 -14.34
N THR A 115 -1.37 22.08 -15.49
CA THR A 115 -0.09 22.59 -16.02
C THR A 115 0.59 23.63 -15.12
N ASN A 116 -0.16 24.32 -14.26
CA ASN A 116 0.33 25.39 -13.36
C ASN A 116 0.41 24.94 -11.90
N TYR A 117 0.36 23.64 -11.61
CA TYR A 117 0.49 23.15 -10.26
C TYR A 117 1.87 23.50 -9.67
N LYS A 118 1.86 24.03 -8.46
CA LYS A 118 3.06 24.35 -7.68
C LYS A 118 2.90 23.76 -6.29
N LYS A 119 3.76 22.82 -5.95
CA LYS A 119 3.74 22.14 -4.66
C LYS A 119 3.84 23.11 -3.47
N GLU A 120 4.53 24.23 -3.64
CA GLU A 120 4.69 25.26 -2.60
C GLU A 120 3.37 25.85 -2.13
N ASN A 121 2.30 25.73 -2.93
CA ASN A 121 0.97 26.21 -2.58
C ASN A 121 0.13 25.20 -1.78
N ASP A 122 0.58 23.94 -1.65
CA ASP A 122 -0.12 22.95 -0.87
C ASP A 122 0.02 23.23 0.64
N ALA A 123 -1.01 22.95 1.40
CA ALA A 123 -0.98 23.11 2.87
C ALA A 123 0.00 22.13 3.55
N PHE A 124 0.27 21.00 2.91
CA PHE A 124 1.15 19.94 3.40
C PHE A 124 2.30 19.71 2.43
N GLN A 125 3.51 20.06 2.82
CA GLN A 125 4.69 19.91 1.95
C GLN A 125 5.25 18.49 1.94
N HIS A 126 5.07 17.76 3.06
CA HIS A 126 5.54 16.40 3.25
C HIS A 126 4.47 15.52 3.92
N ALA A 127 4.51 14.22 3.66
CA ALA A 127 3.61 13.29 4.34
C ALA A 127 3.70 13.35 5.87
N ALA A 128 4.85 13.75 6.42
CA ALA A 128 5.01 13.99 7.86
C ALA A 128 4.10 15.11 8.39
N ASP A 129 3.83 16.14 7.56
CA ASP A 129 2.92 17.24 7.94
C ASP A 129 1.48 16.72 7.99
N LEU A 130 1.10 15.90 7.02
CA LEU A 130 -0.20 15.25 6.98
C LEU A 130 -0.38 14.31 8.19
N VAL A 131 0.64 13.51 8.53
CA VAL A 131 0.60 12.64 9.73
C VAL A 131 0.38 13.47 11.00
N ARG A 132 1.13 14.58 11.20
CA ARG A 132 0.93 15.47 12.35
C ARG A 132 -0.48 16.05 12.40
N PHE A 133 -1.01 16.44 11.24
CA PHE A 133 -2.35 16.97 11.15
C PHE A 133 -3.42 15.93 11.54
N ILE A 134 -3.31 14.69 11.03
CA ILE A 134 -4.21 13.59 11.36
C ILE A 134 -4.16 13.27 12.87
N LYS A 135 -2.97 13.25 13.49
CA LYS A 135 -2.82 13.05 14.95
C LYS A 135 -3.45 14.18 15.75
N LYS A 136 -3.25 15.45 15.33
CA LYS A 136 -3.88 16.62 15.96
C LYS A 136 -5.42 16.58 15.86
N PHE A 137 -5.95 16.24 14.68
CA PHE A 137 -7.39 16.05 14.46
C PHE A 137 -7.97 14.98 15.39
N SER A 138 -7.29 13.84 15.49
CA SER A 138 -7.68 12.73 16.35
C SER A 138 -7.68 13.12 17.85
N ALA A 139 -6.70 13.89 18.29
CA ALA A 139 -6.61 14.38 19.67
C ALA A 139 -7.77 15.32 20.04
N GLY A 140 -8.44 15.93 19.07
CA GLY A 140 -9.66 16.74 19.26
C GLY A 140 -10.91 15.93 19.60
N GLY A 141 -10.82 14.59 19.69
CA GLY A 141 -11.94 13.73 20.08
C GLY A 141 -12.95 13.44 18.95
N SER A 142 -12.60 13.77 17.71
CA SER A 142 -13.46 13.58 16.54
C SER A 142 -13.48 12.13 16.02
N HIS A 143 -12.71 11.22 16.62
CA HIS A 143 -12.65 9.81 16.21
C HIS A 143 -13.22 8.89 17.32
N PRO A 144 -14.01 7.82 16.98
CA PRO A 144 -14.58 6.89 17.97
C PRO A 144 -13.54 6.15 18.81
N ASP A 145 -12.38 5.77 18.23
CA ASP A 145 -11.25 5.22 18.98
C ASP A 145 -10.48 6.38 19.64
N ARG A 146 -10.22 6.29 20.93
CA ARG A 146 -9.47 7.31 21.68
C ARG A 146 -8.03 7.53 21.19
N ARG A 147 -7.45 6.56 20.49
CA ARG A 147 -6.13 6.67 19.85
C ARG A 147 -6.19 7.47 18.54
N GLY A 148 -7.41 7.72 18.04
CA GLY A 148 -7.65 8.32 16.75
C GLY A 148 -7.45 7.33 15.59
N PHE A 149 -7.10 7.85 14.42
CA PHE A 149 -6.74 7.03 13.26
C PHE A 149 -5.38 6.36 13.46
N GLY A 150 -5.30 5.06 13.12
CA GLY A 150 -4.04 4.40 12.83
C GLY A 150 -3.46 4.88 11.50
N ILE A 151 -2.16 5.15 11.44
CA ILE A 151 -1.56 5.82 10.29
C ILE A 151 -0.44 4.97 9.68
N GLY A 152 -0.61 4.58 8.40
CA GLY A 152 0.46 4.05 7.57
C GLY A 152 1.15 5.13 6.77
N VAL A 153 2.41 4.88 6.39
CA VAL A 153 3.18 5.73 5.49
C VAL A 153 3.97 4.90 4.48
N ALA A 154 4.31 5.49 3.34
CA ALA A 154 5.12 4.79 2.34
C ALA A 154 6.61 4.75 2.73
N GLY A 155 7.26 3.61 2.45
CA GLY A 155 8.71 3.41 2.43
C GLY A 155 9.19 2.96 1.05
N PHE A 156 10.46 3.16 0.75
CA PHE A 156 11.03 2.88 -0.57
C PHE A 156 12.31 2.04 -0.43
N PRO A 157 12.21 0.69 -0.54
CA PRO A 157 13.40 -0.18 -0.42
C PRO A 157 14.52 0.19 -1.40
N GLU A 158 14.17 0.43 -2.65
CA GLU A 158 15.10 0.82 -3.71
C GLU A 158 15.42 2.31 -3.73
N GLY A 159 14.76 3.13 -2.87
CA GLY A 159 14.87 4.58 -2.76
C GLY A 159 13.77 5.35 -3.46
N HIS A 160 13.51 6.53 -2.93
CA HIS A 160 12.50 7.42 -3.48
C HIS A 160 13.05 8.13 -4.73
N PRO A 161 12.38 8.04 -5.91
CA PRO A 161 12.89 8.62 -7.15
C PRO A 161 13.10 10.14 -7.08
N GLY A 162 12.25 10.85 -6.35
CA GLY A 162 12.36 12.29 -6.12
C GLY A 162 13.37 12.70 -5.02
N THR A 163 14.01 11.75 -4.33
CA THR A 163 14.99 12.00 -3.27
C THR A 163 16.19 11.07 -3.42
N PRO A 164 17.09 11.34 -4.38
CA PRO A 164 18.22 10.44 -4.68
C PRO A 164 19.22 10.28 -3.52
N ASN A 165 19.27 11.24 -2.62
CA ASN A 165 20.11 11.15 -1.41
C ASN A 165 19.45 10.21 -0.39
N ARG A 166 20.02 9.02 -0.21
CA ARG A 166 19.52 7.97 0.68
C ARG A 166 19.47 8.35 2.15
N LEU A 167 20.36 9.26 2.61
CA LEU A 167 20.33 9.75 3.99
C LEU A 167 19.14 10.69 4.18
N LEU A 168 18.96 11.65 3.28
CA LEU A 168 17.82 12.56 3.31
C LEU A 168 16.48 11.83 3.19
N GLU A 169 16.42 10.78 2.36
CA GLU A 169 15.23 9.92 2.27
C GLU A 169 14.90 9.25 3.61
N MET A 170 15.93 8.73 4.32
CA MET A 170 15.77 8.14 5.63
C MET A 170 15.34 9.18 6.69
N ASP A 171 15.86 10.40 6.62
CA ASP A 171 15.40 11.51 7.48
C ASP A 171 13.93 11.84 7.24
N HIS A 172 13.50 11.85 5.98
CA HIS A 172 12.07 12.04 5.64
C HIS A 172 11.20 10.90 6.16
N LEU A 173 11.66 9.66 6.08
CA LEU A 173 10.93 8.50 6.62
C LEU A 173 10.87 8.57 8.14
N LYS A 174 11.99 8.88 8.80
CA LYS A 174 12.05 9.07 10.24
C LYS A 174 11.11 10.17 10.71
N ALA A 175 11.04 11.29 10.00
CA ALA A 175 10.12 12.38 10.31
C ALA A 175 8.64 11.97 10.24
N LYS A 176 8.26 11.04 9.33
CA LYS A 176 6.91 10.49 9.26
C LYS A 176 6.59 9.62 10.48
N VAL A 177 7.55 8.78 10.90
CA VAL A 177 7.39 7.92 12.07
C VAL A 177 7.36 8.74 13.35
N ASP A 178 8.24 9.72 13.51
CA ASP A 178 8.27 10.63 14.66
C ASP A 178 7.01 11.51 14.76
N ALA A 179 6.37 11.79 13.62
CA ALA A 179 5.08 12.47 13.58
C ALA A 179 3.92 11.59 14.08
N GLY A 180 4.14 10.28 14.23
CA GLY A 180 3.17 9.33 14.80
C GLY A 180 2.63 8.29 13.81
N ALA A 181 3.36 7.96 12.75
CA ALA A 181 2.98 6.81 11.91
C ALA A 181 3.13 5.50 12.67
N ASP A 182 2.15 4.60 12.50
CA ASP A 182 2.05 3.32 13.22
C ASP A 182 2.70 2.18 12.43
N TYR A 183 2.84 2.28 11.11
CA TYR A 183 3.49 1.28 10.25
C TYR A 183 3.99 1.89 8.94
N ILE A 184 4.85 1.16 8.25
CA ILE A 184 5.35 1.48 6.92
C ILE A 184 4.85 0.41 5.94
N CYS A 185 4.26 0.83 4.81
CA CYS A 185 4.00 -0.02 3.65
C CYS A 185 5.01 0.35 2.56
N THR A 186 5.76 -0.62 2.04
CA THR A 186 6.79 -0.29 1.06
C THR A 186 6.22 -0.16 -0.36
N GLN A 187 6.87 0.65 -1.21
CA GLN A 187 6.73 0.55 -2.66
C GLN A 187 7.12 -0.87 -3.09
N LEU A 188 6.58 -1.31 -4.23
CA LEU A 188 6.96 -2.60 -4.82
C LEU A 188 8.47 -2.65 -5.11
N PHE A 189 9.04 -3.83 -5.01
CA PHE A 189 10.42 -4.16 -5.30
C PHE A 189 10.50 -5.61 -5.78
N PHE A 190 11.60 -5.98 -6.44
CA PHE A 190 11.77 -7.32 -7.00
C PHE A 190 12.99 -8.08 -6.43
N ASP A 191 13.84 -7.44 -5.65
CA ASP A 191 14.92 -8.09 -4.91
C ASP A 191 14.70 -7.95 -3.40
N ASN A 192 14.56 -9.07 -2.69
CA ASN A 192 14.36 -9.06 -1.24
C ASN A 192 15.57 -8.50 -0.48
N HIS A 193 16.78 -8.50 -1.07
CA HIS A 193 17.95 -7.86 -0.45
C HIS A 193 17.74 -6.35 -0.28
N ASP A 194 17.06 -5.68 -1.23
CA ASP A 194 16.76 -4.26 -1.09
C ASP A 194 15.81 -4.01 0.10
N PHE A 195 14.85 -4.92 0.33
CA PHE A 195 13.96 -4.85 1.49
C PHE A 195 14.70 -5.11 2.80
N TYR A 196 15.62 -6.08 2.84
CA TYR A 196 16.38 -6.38 4.06
C TYR A 196 17.35 -5.25 4.40
N ASP A 197 18.07 -4.69 3.42
CA ASP A 197 18.91 -3.50 3.60
C ASP A 197 18.08 -2.29 4.08
N PHE A 198 16.92 -2.08 3.47
CA PHE A 198 16.00 -1.02 3.91
C PHE A 198 15.56 -1.21 5.37
N ARG A 199 15.19 -2.43 5.76
CA ARG A 199 14.81 -2.75 7.14
C ARG A 199 15.93 -2.50 8.13
N GLU A 200 17.17 -2.88 7.78
CA GLU A 200 18.35 -2.60 8.60
C GLU A 200 18.63 -1.10 8.74
N ARG A 201 18.57 -0.36 7.64
CA ARG A 201 18.71 1.11 7.66
C ARG A 201 17.65 1.79 8.50
N CYS A 202 16.40 1.31 8.46
CA CYS A 202 15.33 1.78 9.33
C CYS A 202 15.68 1.54 10.81
N ALA A 203 16.14 0.35 11.17
CA ALA A 203 16.53 0.03 12.55
C ALA A 203 17.68 0.92 13.04
N LEU A 204 18.72 1.12 12.22
CA LEU A 204 19.83 2.00 12.53
C LEU A 204 19.41 3.48 12.70
N ALA A 205 18.39 3.93 11.94
CA ALA A 205 17.81 5.27 12.08
C ALA A 205 16.83 5.38 13.28
N GLY A 206 16.66 4.32 14.09
CA GLY A 206 15.71 4.28 15.22
C GLY A 206 14.24 4.22 14.79
N ILE A 207 13.97 3.62 13.64
CA ILE A 207 12.61 3.34 13.15
C ILE A 207 12.27 1.88 13.51
N HIS A 208 11.31 1.69 14.43
CA HIS A 208 10.94 0.39 14.97
C HIS A 208 9.50 -0.01 14.71
N VAL A 209 8.74 0.80 13.96
CA VAL A 209 7.38 0.42 13.56
C VAL A 209 7.40 -0.74 12.56
N PRO A 210 6.34 -1.57 12.50
CA PRO A 210 6.26 -2.67 11.54
C PRO A 210 6.42 -2.19 10.10
N ILE A 211 7.18 -2.96 9.29
CA ILE A 211 7.38 -2.70 7.86
C ILE A 211 6.71 -3.82 7.08
N ILE A 212 5.74 -3.46 6.24
CA ILE A 212 4.98 -4.38 5.39
C ILE A 212 5.55 -4.31 3.97
N ALA A 213 5.92 -5.47 3.42
CA ALA A 213 6.54 -5.58 2.10
C ALA A 213 5.48 -5.48 0.98
N GLY A 214 5.63 -4.52 0.09
CA GLY A 214 4.77 -4.36 -1.09
C GLY A 214 5.20 -5.29 -2.22
N ILE A 215 4.33 -6.21 -2.63
CA ILE A 215 4.58 -7.20 -3.68
C ILE A 215 3.60 -7.04 -4.83
N MET A 216 4.13 -7.06 -6.06
CA MET A 216 3.33 -6.98 -7.27
C MET A 216 3.75 -8.08 -8.25
N PRO A 217 2.92 -9.12 -8.47
CA PRO A 217 3.24 -10.18 -9.42
C PRO A 217 3.27 -9.67 -10.86
N ILE A 218 4.29 -10.05 -11.63
CA ILE A 218 4.33 -9.78 -13.07
C ILE A 218 3.43 -10.79 -13.78
N THR A 219 2.33 -10.32 -14.36
CA THR A 219 1.38 -11.17 -15.10
C THR A 219 1.49 -11.01 -16.61
N THR A 220 2.07 -9.90 -17.09
CA THR A 220 2.27 -9.62 -18.51
C THR A 220 3.52 -8.77 -18.71
N THR A 221 4.13 -8.85 -19.89
CA THR A 221 5.28 -8.01 -20.26
C THR A 221 4.94 -6.52 -20.28
N ASN A 222 3.76 -6.15 -20.77
CA ASN A 222 3.30 -4.76 -20.74
C ASN A 222 3.02 -4.27 -19.33
N GLY A 223 2.51 -5.15 -18.46
CA GLY A 223 2.34 -4.88 -17.03
C GLY A 223 3.68 -4.55 -16.36
N MET A 224 4.73 -5.30 -16.65
CA MET A 224 6.07 -5.04 -16.12
C MET A 224 6.58 -3.64 -16.50
N LYS A 225 6.42 -3.21 -17.77
CA LYS A 225 6.80 -1.85 -18.19
C LYS A 225 6.02 -0.79 -17.41
N ARG A 226 4.71 -0.99 -17.28
CA ARG A 226 3.85 -0.08 -16.52
C ARG A 226 4.22 -0.04 -15.03
N MET A 227 4.64 -1.15 -14.44
CA MET A 227 5.15 -1.19 -13.07
C MET A 227 6.38 -0.30 -12.89
N ALA A 228 7.34 -0.38 -13.82
CA ALA A 228 8.53 0.48 -13.82
C ALA A 228 8.15 1.98 -13.85
N ASP A 229 7.19 2.34 -14.71
CA ASP A 229 6.71 3.72 -14.82
C ASP A 229 6.00 4.20 -13.53
N LEU A 230 5.14 3.34 -12.95
CA LEU A 230 4.36 3.67 -11.75
C LEU A 230 5.20 3.74 -10.48
N SER A 231 6.24 2.91 -10.38
CA SER A 231 7.12 2.88 -9.19
C SER A 231 8.21 3.95 -9.23
N GLY A 232 8.35 4.67 -10.34
CA GLY A 232 9.41 5.66 -10.53
C GLY A 232 10.77 5.03 -10.85
N GLY A 233 10.78 3.78 -11.38
CA GLY A 233 11.99 3.12 -11.85
C GLY A 233 12.45 1.93 -11.00
N SER A 234 11.55 1.01 -10.64
CA SER A 234 11.92 -0.23 -9.95
C SER A 234 12.97 -1.04 -10.71
N VAL A 235 13.91 -1.61 -9.96
CA VAL A 235 14.99 -2.44 -10.47
C VAL A 235 14.50 -3.88 -10.68
N PHE A 236 14.63 -4.39 -11.90
CA PHE A 236 14.31 -5.78 -12.21
C PHE A 236 15.59 -6.64 -12.17
N PRO A 237 15.70 -7.61 -11.27
CA PRO A 237 16.89 -8.48 -11.21
C PRO A 237 17.15 -9.22 -12.50
N ALA A 238 18.43 -9.37 -12.86
CA ALA A 238 18.84 -10.03 -14.10
C ALA A 238 18.27 -11.46 -14.24
N ARG A 239 18.14 -12.20 -13.13
CA ARG A 239 17.52 -13.54 -13.11
C ARG A 239 16.08 -13.52 -13.60
N LEU A 240 15.29 -12.51 -13.16
CA LEU A 240 13.89 -12.33 -13.56
C LEU A 240 13.79 -11.94 -15.03
N LEU A 241 14.60 -10.96 -15.48
CA LEU A 241 14.63 -10.55 -16.89
C LEU A 241 15.00 -11.71 -17.83
N LYS A 242 16.01 -12.51 -17.47
CA LYS A 242 16.40 -13.70 -18.26
C LYS A 242 15.30 -14.76 -18.29
N ALA A 243 14.56 -14.96 -17.21
CA ALA A 243 13.45 -15.91 -17.16
C ALA A 243 12.28 -15.43 -18.04
N LEU A 244 11.92 -14.15 -17.97
CA LEU A 244 10.90 -13.54 -18.83
C LEU A 244 11.33 -13.55 -20.32
N GLN A 245 12.59 -13.31 -20.61
CA GLN A 245 13.12 -13.40 -21.98
C GLN A 245 12.98 -14.82 -22.55
N ARG A 246 13.25 -15.86 -21.75
CA ARG A 246 13.03 -17.26 -22.18
C ARG A 246 11.55 -17.61 -22.39
N ALA A 247 10.66 -17.00 -21.62
CA ALA A 247 9.22 -17.14 -21.83
C ALA A 247 8.75 -16.51 -23.15
N GLY A 248 9.52 -15.55 -23.69
CA GLY A 248 9.26 -14.93 -24.99
C GLY A 248 7.96 -14.14 -25.03
N SER A 249 7.18 -14.34 -26.10
CA SER A 249 5.89 -13.67 -26.30
C SER A 249 4.67 -14.51 -25.86
N ASP A 250 4.88 -15.71 -25.31
CA ASP A 250 3.80 -16.55 -24.79
C ASP A 250 3.26 -15.94 -23.48
N PRO A 251 2.01 -15.42 -23.46
CA PRO A 251 1.45 -14.77 -22.28
C PRO A 251 1.36 -15.70 -21.06
N GLU A 252 1.05 -16.97 -21.28
CA GLU A 252 0.93 -17.95 -20.19
C GLU A 252 2.30 -18.31 -19.60
N ALA A 253 3.34 -18.40 -20.43
CA ALA A 253 4.70 -18.61 -19.97
C ALA A 253 5.19 -17.39 -19.15
N VAL A 254 4.94 -16.16 -19.61
CA VAL A 254 5.27 -14.92 -18.89
C VAL A 254 4.55 -14.90 -17.53
N ARG A 255 3.26 -15.21 -17.52
CA ARG A 255 2.45 -15.24 -16.31
C ARG A 255 2.98 -16.28 -15.31
N ARG A 256 3.27 -17.51 -15.75
CA ARG A 256 3.85 -18.56 -14.88
C ARG A 256 5.18 -18.15 -14.28
N VAL A 257 6.08 -17.55 -15.07
CA VAL A 257 7.37 -17.04 -14.58
C VAL A 257 7.18 -15.96 -13.52
N GLY A 258 6.30 -14.99 -13.77
CA GLY A 258 6.06 -13.90 -12.84
C GLY A 258 5.42 -14.35 -11.54
N LEU A 259 4.46 -15.29 -11.58
CA LEU A 259 3.82 -15.86 -10.40
C LEU A 259 4.80 -16.71 -9.58
N HIS A 260 5.60 -17.56 -10.24
CA HIS A 260 6.63 -18.34 -9.56
C HIS A 260 7.62 -17.43 -8.85
N TYR A 261 8.10 -16.37 -9.53
CA TYR A 261 9.01 -15.40 -8.93
C TYR A 261 8.42 -14.71 -7.70
N ALA A 262 7.18 -14.22 -7.80
CA ALA A 262 6.50 -13.58 -6.68
C ALA A 262 6.22 -14.56 -5.53
N THR A 263 5.94 -15.82 -5.81
CA THR A 263 5.78 -16.87 -4.78
C THR A 263 7.07 -17.12 -4.02
N GLU A 264 8.21 -17.27 -4.73
CA GLU A 264 9.53 -17.42 -4.09
C GLU A 264 9.89 -16.19 -3.26
N GLN A 265 9.59 -14.98 -3.76
CA GLN A 265 9.80 -13.73 -3.05
C GLN A 265 8.98 -13.70 -1.75
N CYS A 266 7.69 -14.07 -1.79
CA CYS A 266 6.85 -14.15 -0.61
C CYS A 266 7.34 -15.21 0.40
N ALA A 267 7.71 -16.42 -0.07
CA ALA A 267 8.22 -17.48 0.79
C ALA A 267 9.50 -17.06 1.53
N ASP A 268 10.42 -16.42 0.82
CA ASP A 268 11.67 -15.92 1.41
C ASP A 268 11.41 -14.81 2.44
N LEU A 269 10.50 -13.85 2.15
CA LEU A 269 10.10 -12.81 3.10
C LEU A 269 9.48 -13.41 4.38
N LEU A 270 8.61 -14.42 4.24
CA LEU A 270 8.00 -15.12 5.38
C LEU A 270 9.06 -15.83 6.23
N ASN A 271 10.02 -16.52 5.59
CA ASN A 271 11.12 -17.20 6.27
C ASN A 271 12.07 -16.22 6.98
N ASN A 272 12.10 -14.95 6.57
CA ASN A 272 12.91 -13.89 7.18
C ASN A 272 12.09 -12.94 8.08
N ASN A 273 10.99 -13.45 8.66
CA ASN A 273 10.19 -12.76 9.68
C ASN A 273 9.70 -11.37 9.24
N VAL A 274 9.18 -11.25 8.02
CA VAL A 274 8.52 -10.02 7.57
C VAL A 274 7.29 -9.74 8.44
N SER A 275 7.02 -8.46 8.76
CA SER A 275 5.82 -8.10 9.54
C SER A 275 4.52 -8.33 8.76
N GLY A 276 4.58 -8.31 7.44
CA GLY A 276 3.46 -8.59 6.56
C GLY A 276 3.82 -8.38 5.10
N ILE A 277 2.93 -8.84 4.22
CA ILE A 277 3.00 -8.67 2.77
C ILE A 277 1.74 -7.96 2.28
N HIS A 278 1.93 -6.92 1.49
CA HIS A 278 0.87 -6.15 0.87
C HIS A 278 0.88 -6.39 -0.65
N PHE A 279 -0.18 -6.99 -1.17
CA PHE A 279 -0.28 -7.30 -2.60
C PHE A 279 -0.93 -6.16 -3.39
N TYR A 280 -0.22 -5.62 -4.36
CA TYR A 280 -0.73 -4.70 -5.37
C TYR A 280 -1.50 -5.51 -6.42
N THR A 281 -2.80 -5.66 -6.22
CA THR A 281 -3.64 -6.61 -6.97
C THR A 281 -4.03 -6.13 -8.36
N LEU A 282 -3.96 -4.83 -8.62
CA LEU A 282 -4.52 -4.19 -9.83
C LEU A 282 -5.99 -4.56 -10.06
N ASN A 283 -6.78 -4.71 -8.98
CA ASN A 283 -8.18 -5.16 -9.01
C ASN A 283 -8.36 -6.54 -9.66
N GLN A 284 -7.36 -7.44 -9.51
CA GLN A 284 -7.42 -8.82 -10.01
C GLN A 284 -7.08 -9.79 -8.89
N SER A 285 -7.88 -10.84 -8.73
CA SER A 285 -7.72 -11.83 -7.65
C SER A 285 -6.81 -13.00 -8.02
N SER A 286 -6.76 -13.36 -9.30
CA SER A 286 -6.20 -14.65 -9.75
C SER A 286 -4.74 -14.84 -9.34
N ALA A 287 -3.88 -13.84 -9.56
CA ALA A 287 -2.46 -13.94 -9.23
C ALA A 287 -2.24 -14.12 -7.72
N THR A 288 -2.92 -13.33 -6.90
CA THR A 288 -2.81 -13.41 -5.43
C THR A 288 -3.32 -14.76 -4.91
N ARG A 289 -4.44 -15.26 -5.42
CA ARG A 289 -5.00 -16.57 -5.04
C ARG A 289 -4.06 -17.72 -5.38
N GLU A 290 -3.40 -17.67 -6.54
CA GLU A 290 -2.42 -18.69 -6.94
C GLU A 290 -1.15 -18.64 -6.08
N ILE A 291 -0.69 -17.44 -5.68
CA ILE A 291 0.42 -17.31 -4.74
C ILE A 291 0.05 -17.93 -3.38
N TYR A 292 -1.16 -17.67 -2.84
CA TYR A 292 -1.62 -18.32 -1.61
C TYR A 292 -1.61 -19.84 -1.74
N ALA A 293 -2.18 -20.38 -2.81
CA ALA A 293 -2.21 -21.81 -3.06
C ALA A 293 -0.78 -22.41 -3.16
N SER A 294 0.13 -21.71 -3.84
CA SER A 294 1.53 -22.13 -4.00
C SER A 294 2.33 -22.08 -2.69
N LEU A 295 1.96 -21.18 -1.77
CA LEU A 295 2.51 -21.12 -0.41
C LEU A 295 1.87 -22.15 0.55
N GLY A 296 0.90 -22.95 0.08
CA GLY A 296 0.15 -23.89 0.91
C GLY A 296 -0.86 -23.24 1.85
N LEU A 297 -1.23 -21.97 1.61
CA LEU A 297 -2.13 -21.20 2.45
C LEU A 297 -3.57 -21.28 1.92
N LYS A 298 -4.50 -21.63 2.80
CA LYS A 298 -5.93 -21.55 2.52
C LYS A 298 -6.46 -20.13 2.65
N ASP A 299 -6.07 -19.46 3.70
CA ASP A 299 -6.36 -18.05 3.99
C ASP A 299 -5.26 -17.47 4.90
N SER A 300 -5.33 -16.18 5.23
CA SER A 300 -4.32 -15.48 6.03
C SER A 300 -4.23 -15.97 7.50
N ARG A 301 -5.23 -16.69 8.00
CA ARG A 301 -5.19 -17.24 9.37
C ARG A 301 -4.14 -18.35 9.51
N ALA A 302 -3.82 -19.03 8.40
CA ALA A 302 -2.77 -20.06 8.39
C ALA A 302 -1.36 -19.48 8.63
N LEU A 303 -1.20 -18.15 8.60
CA LEU A 303 0.05 -17.46 8.93
C LEU A 303 0.22 -17.19 10.43
N ALA A 304 -0.87 -17.27 11.22
CA ALA A 304 -0.78 -17.05 12.67
C ALA A 304 0.11 -18.13 13.29
N PRO A 305 1.02 -17.78 14.22
CA PRO A 305 1.75 -18.79 14.98
C PRO A 305 0.75 -19.67 15.73
N ALA A 306 1.02 -20.98 15.73
CA ALA A 306 0.21 -21.98 16.41
C ALA A 306 0.18 -21.76 17.93
#